data_66939868463f3594269f4e8c8727f42a
#
_entry.id   66939868463f3594269f4e8c8727f42a
#
_cell.length_a   1.000
_cell.length_b   1.000
_cell.length_c   1.000
_cell.angle_alpha   90.00
_cell.angle_beta   90.00
_cell.angle_gamma   90.00
#
_symmetry.space_group_name_H-M   'P 1'
#
loop_
_entity.id
_entity.type
_entity.pdbx_description
1 polymer ?
#
loop_
_entity_poly.entity_id
_entity_poly.type
_entity_poly.pdbx_seq_one_letter_code
_entity_poly.pdbx_strand_id
1 'polypeptide(L)'
;MKRWIAPVLALVAVLCAACALAAGPEVTTIETAEWVASDSMLPPADSAPWRRIELPDDWNRSRPGFSGQLWYRLAFHTAEVRLTHVLYIPRNSAAEVEIFVNGERLSVSKAYGDARITELQRPLINTVPAMMLRGQDNVMHVRVSGSADYRHGLSRPTIGNGVVVRPQYYERRYDLQVGSIAMFGAALLVAGLLALSVWWAERSDPVLLWFAVTALAWAASAYLLLWPPRADNPHLRQLLLFTMQHLYVIPLIVLCLRVGGARYRGVEAALWCAFAAACAAAMSLSYAHYPALSEAVSLARLGLTI
;
A
#
# COMPACT_ATOMS: atom_id res chain seq x y z
N MET A 1 -47.70 -38.54 -3.35
CA MET A 1 -46.75 -37.43 -3.14
C MET A 1 -46.00 -37.43 -1.81
N LYS A 2 -46.52 -37.98 -0.71
CA LYS A 2 -45.84 -37.93 0.62
C LYS A 2 -44.63 -38.85 0.80
N ARG A 3 -44.40 -39.86 -0.06
CA ARG A 3 -43.34 -40.88 0.12
C ARG A 3 -41.94 -40.41 -0.25
N TRP A 4 -41.79 -39.32 -0.99
CA TRP A 4 -40.47 -38.82 -1.44
C TRP A 4 -39.96 -37.61 -0.62
N ILE A 5 -40.75 -37.04 0.24
CA ILE A 5 -40.40 -35.87 1.04
C ILE A 5 -39.35 -36.23 2.11
N ALA A 6 -39.52 -37.34 2.77
CA ALA A 6 -38.60 -37.78 3.81
C ALA A 6 -37.16 -38.05 3.32
N PRO A 7 -36.91 -38.76 2.20
CA PRO A 7 -35.55 -38.98 1.70
C PRO A 7 -34.92 -37.67 1.16
N VAL A 8 -35.72 -36.72 0.59
CA VAL A 8 -35.19 -35.44 0.13
C VAL A 8 -34.79 -34.58 1.32
N LEU A 9 -35.59 -34.54 2.38
CA LEU A 9 -35.23 -33.82 3.62
C LEU A 9 -34.02 -34.42 4.30
N ALA A 10 -33.88 -35.73 4.30
CA ALA A 10 -32.71 -36.42 4.83
C ALA A 10 -31.44 -36.09 4.01
N LEU A 11 -31.54 -36.05 2.67
CA LEU A 11 -30.41 -35.67 1.79
C LEU A 11 -30.03 -34.20 2.00
N VAL A 12 -31.00 -33.28 2.14
CA VAL A 12 -30.75 -31.88 2.42
C VAL A 12 -30.11 -31.71 3.80
N ALA A 13 -30.56 -32.44 4.80
CA ALA A 13 -29.98 -32.41 6.15
C ALA A 13 -28.54 -32.95 6.16
N VAL A 14 -28.24 -34.00 5.40
CA VAL A 14 -26.88 -34.55 5.24
C VAL A 14 -26.00 -33.55 4.50
N LEU A 15 -26.46 -32.90 3.43
CA LEU A 15 -25.77 -31.86 2.72
C LEU A 15 -25.52 -30.62 3.60
N CYS A 16 -26.48 -30.18 4.37
CA CYS A 16 -26.33 -29.09 5.35
C CYS A 16 -25.37 -29.47 6.47
N ALA A 17 -25.41 -30.70 6.97
CA ALA A 17 -24.46 -31.19 7.98
C ALA A 17 -23.05 -31.31 7.42
N ALA A 18 -22.88 -31.75 6.16
CA ALA A 18 -21.57 -31.76 5.48
C ALA A 18 -21.01 -30.35 5.25
N CYS A 19 -21.85 -29.36 4.96
CA CYS A 19 -21.45 -27.96 4.90
C CYS A 19 -21.08 -27.37 6.27
N ALA A 20 -21.75 -27.82 7.34
CA ALA A 20 -21.46 -27.36 8.71
C ALA A 20 -20.19 -27.99 9.31
N LEU A 21 -19.80 -29.20 8.83
CA LEU A 21 -18.58 -29.90 9.23
C LEU A 21 -17.32 -29.45 8.45
N ALA A 22 -17.48 -28.71 7.37
CA ALA A 22 -16.40 -27.99 6.74
C ALA A 22 -16.13 -26.72 7.56
N ALA A 23 -15.55 -26.85 8.76
CA ALA A 23 -14.87 -25.74 9.40
C ALA A 23 -13.86 -25.24 8.37
N GLY A 24 -14.15 -24.10 7.77
CA GLY A 24 -13.24 -23.47 6.83
C GLY A 24 -11.87 -23.26 7.50
N PRO A 25 -10.79 -23.27 6.75
CA PRO A 25 -9.46 -23.09 7.32
C PRO A 25 -9.45 -21.82 8.18
N GLU A 26 -9.02 -21.97 9.42
CA GLU A 26 -9.08 -20.93 10.43
C GLU A 26 -8.27 -19.72 9.98
N VAL A 27 -8.96 -18.59 9.84
CA VAL A 27 -8.37 -17.30 9.54
C VAL A 27 -8.84 -16.31 10.61
N THR A 28 -7.89 -15.75 11.34
CA THR A 28 -8.15 -14.83 12.44
C THR A 28 -7.66 -13.43 12.07
N THR A 29 -8.54 -12.45 12.08
CA THR A 29 -8.19 -11.04 11.99
C THR A 29 -8.13 -10.47 13.41
N ILE A 30 -7.00 -9.86 13.75
CA ILE A 30 -6.76 -9.33 15.09
C ILE A 30 -7.25 -7.87 15.14
N GLU A 31 -8.26 -7.63 15.97
CA GLU A 31 -8.91 -6.30 16.08
C GLU A 31 -8.41 -5.49 17.27
N THR A 32 -7.80 -6.15 18.25
CA THR A 32 -7.30 -5.49 19.47
C THR A 32 -5.85 -5.86 19.72
N ALA A 33 -5.10 -4.91 20.25
CA ALA A 33 -3.71 -5.10 20.67
C ALA A 33 -3.47 -4.41 22.02
N GLU A 34 -2.34 -4.69 22.61
CA GLU A 34 -1.79 -3.87 23.69
C GLU A 34 -0.53 -3.20 23.16
N TRP A 35 -0.27 -1.99 23.61
CA TRP A 35 0.89 -1.23 23.17
C TRP A 35 1.68 -0.64 24.31
N VAL A 36 2.97 -0.44 24.09
CA VAL A 36 3.88 0.27 25.00
C VAL A 36 4.97 0.99 24.17
N ALA A 37 5.33 2.19 24.58
CA ALA A 37 6.49 2.90 24.03
C ALA A 37 7.76 2.37 24.69
N SER A 38 8.71 1.87 23.90
CA SER A 38 9.97 1.35 24.42
C SER A 38 11.03 1.31 23.30
N ASP A 39 12.24 1.73 23.64
CA ASP A 39 13.40 1.67 22.73
C ASP A 39 14.13 0.31 22.81
N SER A 40 13.55 -0.66 23.49
CA SER A 40 14.09 -2.01 23.57
C SER A 40 14.22 -2.65 22.20
N MET A 41 15.29 -3.39 21.96
CA MET A 41 15.49 -4.20 20.75
C MET A 41 14.80 -5.56 20.82
N LEU A 42 14.34 -5.97 21.99
CA LEU A 42 13.61 -7.21 22.24
C LEU A 42 12.23 -6.89 22.81
N PRO A 43 11.24 -7.80 22.65
CA PRO A 43 9.91 -7.62 23.20
C PRO A 43 9.98 -7.23 24.70
N PRO A 44 9.30 -6.14 25.09
CA PRO A 44 9.23 -5.75 26.51
C PRO A 44 8.60 -6.84 27.36
N ALA A 45 9.00 -6.91 28.63
CA ALA A 45 8.48 -7.89 29.57
C ALA A 45 6.96 -7.74 29.78
N ASP A 46 6.31 -8.79 30.25
CA ASP A 46 4.87 -8.78 30.56
C ASP A 46 4.49 -7.75 31.63
N SER A 47 5.44 -7.43 32.52
CA SER A 47 5.29 -6.41 33.54
C SER A 47 5.37 -4.97 33.06
N ALA A 48 5.67 -4.74 31.76
CA ALA A 48 5.69 -3.40 31.19
C ALA A 48 4.28 -2.77 31.22
N PRO A 49 4.16 -1.43 31.20
CA PRO A 49 2.88 -0.74 31.31
C PRO A 49 2.07 -0.82 30.01
N TRP A 50 1.70 -2.02 29.61
CA TRP A 50 0.90 -2.29 28.42
C TRP A 50 -0.46 -1.62 28.51
N ARG A 51 -0.90 -1.00 27.41
CA ARG A 51 -2.19 -0.32 27.29
C ARG A 51 -2.97 -0.92 26.12
N ARG A 52 -4.24 -1.22 26.35
CA ARG A 52 -5.12 -1.76 25.29
C ARG A 52 -5.45 -0.71 24.24
N ILE A 53 -5.52 -1.15 22.98
CA ILE A 53 -5.89 -0.34 21.83
C ILE A 53 -6.67 -1.17 20.80
N GLU A 54 -7.58 -0.51 20.09
CA GLU A 54 -8.26 -1.10 18.94
C GLU A 54 -7.45 -0.84 17.66
N LEU A 55 -7.39 -1.83 16.79
CA LEU A 55 -6.77 -1.73 15.49
C LEU A 55 -7.82 -1.41 14.41
N PRO A 56 -7.48 -0.63 13.38
CA PRO A 56 -6.15 -0.08 13.08
C PRO A 56 -5.79 1.12 13.97
N ASP A 57 -4.54 1.16 14.42
CA ASP A 57 -3.99 2.32 15.12
C ASP A 57 -3.36 3.29 14.11
N ASP A 58 -3.75 4.55 14.19
CA ASP A 58 -3.16 5.67 13.42
C ASP A 58 -2.52 6.64 14.42
N TRP A 59 -1.19 6.73 14.41
CA TRP A 59 -0.45 7.56 15.35
C TRP A 59 -0.80 9.04 15.26
N ASN A 60 -1.14 9.53 14.08
CA ASN A 60 -1.52 10.92 13.92
C ASN A 60 -2.79 11.27 14.71
N ARG A 61 -3.64 10.27 14.97
CA ARG A 61 -4.86 10.42 15.76
C ARG A 61 -4.67 10.03 17.23
N SER A 62 -4.02 8.90 17.46
CA SER A 62 -3.86 8.35 18.81
C SER A 62 -2.71 9.01 19.60
N ARG A 63 -1.68 9.53 18.92
CA ARG A 63 -0.47 10.13 19.51
C ARG A 63 0.10 11.23 18.62
N PRO A 64 -0.60 12.35 18.43
CA PRO A 64 -0.11 13.44 17.59
C PRO A 64 1.29 13.91 18.01
N GLY A 65 2.20 14.05 17.04
CA GLY A 65 3.56 14.50 17.29
C GLY A 65 4.51 13.44 17.86
N PHE A 66 4.09 12.17 17.97
CA PHE A 66 4.96 11.11 18.48
C PHE A 66 6.02 10.69 17.44
N SER A 67 7.26 10.62 17.90
CA SER A 67 8.40 10.04 17.17
C SER A 67 9.08 9.02 18.07
N GLY A 68 9.41 7.84 17.54
CA GLY A 68 10.06 6.79 18.31
C GLY A 68 9.59 5.40 17.94
N GLN A 69 9.63 4.51 18.89
CA GLN A 69 9.28 3.10 18.73
C GLN A 69 8.08 2.72 19.60
N LEU A 70 7.14 2.00 19.00
CA LEU A 70 6.02 1.38 19.71
C LEU A 70 6.06 -0.13 19.52
N TRP A 71 5.86 -0.82 20.61
CA TRP A 71 5.63 -2.24 20.64
C TRP A 71 4.15 -2.52 20.76
N TYR A 72 3.66 -3.40 19.88
CA TYR A 72 2.31 -3.94 19.96
C TYR A 72 2.38 -5.41 20.34
N ARG A 73 1.56 -5.81 21.31
CA ARG A 73 1.37 -7.19 21.72
C ARG A 73 -0.01 -7.65 21.26
N LEU A 74 -0.04 -8.72 20.47
CA LEU A 74 -1.23 -9.27 19.87
C LEU A 74 -1.35 -10.75 20.25
N ALA A 75 -2.44 -11.12 20.88
CA ALA A 75 -2.75 -12.51 21.18
C ALA A 75 -3.55 -13.11 20.04
N PHE A 76 -3.26 -14.35 19.66
CA PHE A 76 -4.01 -15.09 18.66
C PHE A 76 -4.01 -16.59 18.97
N HIS A 77 -5.05 -17.25 18.51
CA HIS A 77 -5.25 -18.68 18.65
C HIS A 77 -4.98 -19.40 17.33
N THR A 78 -4.39 -20.58 17.40
CA THR A 78 -4.28 -21.49 16.26
C THR A 78 -4.63 -22.90 16.72
N ALA A 79 -5.62 -23.53 16.09
CA ALA A 79 -5.99 -24.90 16.40
C ALA A 79 -5.03 -25.91 15.76
N GLU A 80 -4.39 -25.58 14.64
CA GLU A 80 -3.66 -26.50 13.81
C GLU A 80 -2.23 -26.05 13.53
N VAL A 81 -1.30 -26.42 14.42
CA VAL A 81 0.11 -25.99 14.38
C VAL A 81 0.88 -26.63 13.20
N ARG A 82 0.36 -27.73 12.63
CA ARG A 82 1.06 -28.47 11.55
C ARG A 82 0.98 -27.79 10.19
N LEU A 83 -0.01 -26.92 9.99
CA LEU A 83 -0.18 -26.19 8.74
C LEU A 83 0.73 -24.97 8.68
N THR A 84 1.14 -24.63 7.47
CA THR A 84 1.87 -23.39 7.25
C THR A 84 0.93 -22.20 7.46
N HIS A 85 1.20 -21.42 8.50
CA HIS A 85 0.48 -20.19 8.75
C HIS A 85 1.14 -19.02 8.04
N VAL A 86 0.32 -18.07 7.66
CA VAL A 86 0.75 -16.82 7.04
C VAL A 86 0.20 -15.66 7.82
N LEU A 87 1.09 -14.75 8.19
CA LEU A 87 0.76 -13.45 8.74
C LEU A 87 0.67 -12.45 7.61
N TYR A 88 -0.45 -11.77 7.52
CA TYR A 88 -0.72 -10.73 6.56
C TYR A 88 -1.04 -9.41 7.28
N ILE A 89 -0.32 -8.35 6.94
CA ILE A 89 -0.56 -6.99 7.42
C ILE A 89 -0.91 -6.12 6.20
N PRO A 90 -2.18 -5.66 6.08
CA PRO A 90 -2.70 -5.03 4.85
C PRO A 90 -1.99 -3.74 4.47
N ARG A 91 -1.52 -2.99 5.46
CA ARG A 91 -0.87 -1.71 5.27
C ARG A 91 0.29 -1.59 6.25
N ASN A 92 1.48 -1.44 5.71
CA ASN A 92 2.67 -1.12 6.48
C ASN A 92 3.03 0.35 6.21
N SER A 93 2.79 1.21 7.19
CA SER A 93 3.13 2.64 7.13
C SER A 93 4.22 3.01 8.12
N ALA A 94 5.11 2.08 8.43
CA ALA A 94 6.21 2.28 9.37
C ALA A 94 7.55 2.42 8.66
N ALA A 95 8.47 3.14 9.27
CA ALA A 95 9.86 3.21 8.80
C ALA A 95 10.56 1.85 8.95
N GLU A 96 10.27 1.17 10.05
CA GLU A 96 10.76 -0.17 10.34
C GLU A 96 9.67 -0.95 11.09
N VAL A 97 9.47 -2.20 10.67
CA VAL A 97 8.60 -3.15 11.37
C VAL A 97 9.40 -4.40 11.67
N GLU A 98 9.47 -4.77 12.93
CA GLU A 98 9.97 -6.08 13.35
C GLU A 98 8.86 -6.89 13.97
N ILE A 99 8.83 -8.16 13.65
CA ILE A 99 7.80 -9.09 14.09
C ILE A 99 8.47 -10.24 14.84
N PHE A 100 7.94 -10.52 16.02
CA PHE A 100 8.31 -11.65 16.85
C PHE A 100 7.08 -12.49 17.13
N VAL A 101 7.24 -13.80 17.11
CA VAL A 101 6.18 -14.76 17.46
C VAL A 101 6.72 -15.61 18.63
N ASN A 102 5.98 -15.62 19.74
CA ASN A 102 6.35 -16.34 20.96
C ASN A 102 7.77 -16.06 21.47
N GLY A 103 8.27 -14.83 21.25
CA GLY A 103 9.61 -14.37 21.64
C GLY A 103 10.69 -14.58 20.58
N GLU A 104 10.43 -15.34 19.53
CA GLU A 104 11.37 -15.55 18.43
C GLU A 104 11.13 -14.56 17.28
N ARG A 105 12.20 -14.01 16.70
CA ARG A 105 12.11 -13.03 15.63
C ARG A 105 11.72 -13.69 14.32
N LEU A 106 10.56 -13.31 13.78
CA LEU A 106 10.05 -13.81 12.52
C LEU A 106 10.61 -13.04 11.32
N SER A 107 10.54 -11.72 11.37
CA SER A 107 10.96 -10.88 10.24
C SER A 107 11.32 -9.46 10.66
N VAL A 108 12.14 -8.83 9.81
CA VAL A 108 12.47 -7.40 9.87
C VAL A 108 12.15 -6.82 8.50
N SER A 109 11.26 -5.85 8.46
CA SER A 109 10.98 -5.06 7.27
C SER A 109 11.45 -3.63 7.53
N LYS A 110 12.49 -3.21 6.81
CA LYS A 110 12.98 -1.83 6.85
C LYS A 110 12.52 -1.11 5.60
N ALA A 111 12.06 0.12 5.74
CA ALA A 111 11.98 1.01 4.61
C ALA A 111 13.42 1.24 4.08
N TYR A 112 13.64 0.94 2.81
CA TYR A 112 14.92 1.22 2.19
C TYR A 112 15.13 2.73 2.10
N GLY A 113 16.21 3.23 2.72
CA GLY A 113 16.54 4.64 2.71
C GLY A 113 16.03 5.40 3.93
N ASP A 114 15.97 6.72 3.81
CA ASP A 114 15.46 7.60 4.85
C ASP A 114 14.01 7.17 5.21
N ALA A 115 13.74 7.06 6.50
CA ALA A 115 12.40 6.75 7.06
C ALA A 115 11.26 7.64 6.52
N ARG A 116 11.61 8.65 5.76
CA ARG A 116 10.76 9.63 5.10
C ARG A 116 10.08 9.12 3.83
N ILE A 117 10.50 7.97 3.28
CA ILE A 117 9.93 7.44 2.03
C ILE A 117 9.16 6.18 2.35
N THR A 118 7.95 6.37 2.84
CA THR A 118 6.96 5.29 2.85
C THR A 118 6.63 4.98 1.40
N GLU A 119 7.22 3.92 0.90
CA GLU A 119 6.74 3.32 -0.33
C GLU A 119 5.25 3.06 -0.25
N LEU A 120 4.64 3.05 -1.42
CA LEU A 120 3.31 2.49 -1.63
C LEU A 120 3.08 1.45 -0.56
N GLN A 121 2.13 1.71 0.30
CA GLN A 121 1.77 0.93 1.48
C GLN A 121 1.53 -0.53 1.07
N ARG A 122 2.65 -1.20 0.73
CA ARG A 122 2.60 -2.58 0.27
C ARG A 122 2.17 -3.47 1.42
N PRO A 123 1.29 -4.41 1.17
CA PRO A 123 0.93 -5.38 2.19
C PRO A 123 2.15 -6.21 2.56
N LEU A 124 2.34 -6.42 3.86
CA LEU A 124 3.37 -7.29 4.39
C LEU A 124 2.81 -8.71 4.51
N ILE A 125 3.55 -9.68 4.01
CA ILE A 125 3.22 -11.09 4.14
C ILE A 125 4.44 -11.86 4.64
N ASN A 126 4.26 -12.63 5.70
CA ASN A 126 5.30 -13.46 6.30
C ASN A 126 4.76 -14.86 6.54
N THR A 127 5.55 -15.85 6.16
CA THR A 127 5.26 -17.25 6.52
C THR A 127 5.72 -17.48 7.96
N VAL A 128 4.83 -17.96 8.81
CA VAL A 128 5.12 -18.30 10.20
C VAL A 128 5.46 -19.78 10.27
N PRO A 129 6.70 -20.15 10.59
CA PRO A 129 7.10 -21.56 10.73
C PRO A 129 6.31 -22.23 11.84
N ALA A 130 5.91 -23.49 11.63
CA ALA A 130 5.17 -24.27 12.60
C ALA A 130 5.88 -24.39 13.96
N MET A 131 7.21 -24.43 13.95
CA MET A 131 8.03 -24.50 15.17
C MET A 131 7.93 -23.26 16.05
N MET A 132 7.52 -22.11 15.51
CA MET A 132 7.30 -20.89 16.28
C MET A 132 5.91 -20.84 16.92
N LEU A 133 4.99 -21.71 16.52
CA LEU A 133 3.62 -21.73 16.98
C LEU A 133 3.44 -22.70 18.15
N ARG A 134 2.58 -22.32 19.09
CA ARG A 134 2.12 -23.15 20.21
C ARG A 134 0.69 -23.60 19.93
N GLY A 135 0.31 -24.78 20.47
CA GLY A 135 -0.95 -25.44 20.13
C GLY A 135 -2.23 -24.74 20.57
N GLN A 136 -2.17 -23.60 21.25
CA GLN A 136 -3.34 -22.80 21.63
C GLN A 136 -3.01 -21.31 21.63
N ASP A 137 -2.44 -20.81 22.70
CA ASP A 137 -2.20 -19.37 22.88
C ASP A 137 -0.84 -18.96 22.30
N ASN A 138 -0.90 -18.08 21.35
CA ASN A 138 0.28 -17.49 20.74
C ASN A 138 0.28 -15.98 20.96
N VAL A 139 1.47 -15.43 21.14
CA VAL A 139 1.68 -13.99 21.30
C VAL A 139 2.60 -13.50 20.19
N MET A 140 2.12 -12.52 19.47
CA MET A 140 2.92 -11.81 18.49
C MET A 140 3.29 -10.43 19.04
N HIS A 141 4.55 -10.08 18.95
CA HIS A 141 5.00 -8.71 19.21
C HIS A 141 5.42 -8.06 17.89
N VAL A 142 4.91 -6.86 17.67
CA VAL A 142 5.23 -6.06 16.49
C VAL A 142 5.85 -4.75 16.96
N ARG A 143 7.12 -4.55 16.62
CA ARG A 143 7.81 -3.28 16.82
C ARG A 143 7.62 -2.41 15.59
N VAL A 144 7.12 -1.21 15.80
CA VAL A 144 6.89 -0.21 14.75
C VAL A 144 7.71 1.02 15.10
N SER A 145 8.60 1.43 14.19
CA SER A 145 9.36 2.67 14.31
C SER A 145 8.80 3.73 13.37
N GLY A 146 8.70 4.96 13.84
CA GLY A 146 8.14 6.06 13.05
C GLY A 146 8.54 7.44 13.56
N SER A 147 8.24 8.46 12.76
CA SER A 147 8.44 9.87 13.10
C SER A 147 7.14 10.66 12.99
N ALA A 148 7.07 11.79 13.71
CA ALA A 148 5.89 12.68 13.70
C ALA A 148 5.56 13.25 12.32
N ASP A 149 6.53 13.26 11.40
CA ASP A 149 6.40 13.87 10.07
C ASP A 149 5.57 13.02 9.10
N TYR A 150 5.27 11.76 9.46
CA TYR A 150 4.59 10.81 8.58
C TYR A 150 3.46 10.09 9.29
N ARG A 151 2.55 9.53 8.47
CA ARG A 151 1.52 8.65 9.00
C ARG A 151 2.11 7.29 9.32
N HIS A 152 2.12 6.95 10.59
CA HIS A 152 2.54 5.66 11.09
C HIS A 152 1.42 4.96 11.85
N GLY A 153 1.57 3.66 12.03
CA GLY A 153 0.60 2.86 12.77
C GLY A 153 0.63 1.39 12.40
N LEU A 154 -0.28 0.64 13.00
CA LEU A 154 -0.47 -0.77 12.73
C LEU A 154 -1.89 -1.01 12.22
N SER A 155 -2.02 -1.58 11.02
CA SER A 155 -3.31 -2.06 10.52
C SER A 155 -3.68 -3.38 11.20
N ARG A 156 -4.93 -3.85 11.00
CA ARG A 156 -5.40 -5.14 11.52
C ARG A 156 -4.62 -6.29 10.88
N PRO A 157 -3.77 -7.01 11.61
CA PRO A 157 -3.11 -8.18 11.09
C PRO A 157 -4.10 -9.32 10.93
N THR A 158 -3.91 -10.14 9.89
CA THR A 158 -4.66 -11.37 9.68
C THR A 158 -3.68 -12.52 9.70
N ILE A 159 -3.96 -13.56 10.46
CA ILE A 159 -3.17 -14.77 10.54
C ILE A 159 -4.05 -15.99 10.26
N GLY A 160 -3.51 -16.97 9.56
CA GLY A 160 -4.25 -18.19 9.26
C GLY A 160 -3.54 -19.06 8.24
N ASN A 161 -4.26 -20.06 7.75
CA ASN A 161 -3.74 -20.99 6.77
C ASN A 161 -3.28 -20.27 5.49
N GLY A 162 -2.04 -20.49 5.09
CA GLY A 162 -1.43 -19.86 3.93
C GLY A 162 -2.16 -20.08 2.62
N VAL A 163 -2.85 -21.22 2.47
CA VAL A 163 -3.66 -21.54 1.27
C VAL A 163 -4.86 -20.59 1.14
N VAL A 164 -5.35 -20.04 2.25
CA VAL A 164 -6.48 -19.11 2.26
C VAL A 164 -6.01 -17.67 2.33
N VAL A 165 -5.12 -17.35 3.27
CA VAL A 165 -4.69 -15.96 3.51
C VAL A 165 -3.95 -15.39 2.30
N ARG A 166 -3.12 -16.20 1.62
CA ARG A 166 -2.35 -15.70 0.49
C ARG A 166 -3.24 -15.29 -0.69
N PRO A 167 -4.10 -16.12 -1.27
CA PRO A 167 -4.91 -15.71 -2.43
C PRO A 167 -6.01 -14.73 -2.07
N GLN A 168 -6.72 -14.91 -0.94
CA GLN A 168 -7.89 -14.09 -0.61
C GLN A 168 -7.54 -12.68 -0.10
N TYR A 169 -6.43 -12.54 0.62
CA TYR A 169 -6.06 -11.28 1.26
C TYR A 169 -4.89 -10.62 0.56
N TYR A 170 -3.77 -11.32 0.37
CA TYR A 170 -2.55 -10.74 -0.17
C TYR A 170 -2.61 -10.55 -1.69
N GLU A 171 -2.84 -11.63 -2.46
CA GLU A 171 -2.80 -11.59 -3.92
C GLU A 171 -3.88 -10.67 -4.47
N ARG A 172 -5.11 -10.79 -3.99
CA ARG A 172 -6.21 -9.90 -4.38
C ARG A 172 -5.89 -8.43 -4.14
N ARG A 173 -5.30 -8.10 -2.99
CA ARG A 173 -4.94 -6.73 -2.68
C ARG A 173 -3.74 -6.25 -3.48
N TYR A 174 -2.76 -7.12 -3.67
CA TYR A 174 -1.60 -6.85 -4.52
C TYR A 174 -2.03 -6.57 -5.95
N ASP A 175 -2.91 -7.39 -6.51
CA ASP A 175 -3.45 -7.21 -7.87
C ASP A 175 -4.22 -5.91 -8.01
N LEU A 176 -5.01 -5.54 -7.00
CA LEU A 176 -5.72 -4.26 -7.00
C LEU A 176 -4.79 -3.05 -6.83
N GLN A 177 -3.72 -3.14 -6.07
CA GLN A 177 -2.84 -2.01 -5.78
C GLN A 177 -1.68 -1.88 -6.77
N VAL A 178 -1.15 -2.99 -7.25
CA VAL A 178 0.05 -3.05 -8.11
C VAL A 178 -0.32 -3.48 -9.51
N GLY A 179 -1.07 -4.57 -9.63
CA GLY A 179 -1.47 -5.15 -10.91
C GLY A 179 -2.32 -4.19 -11.75
N SER A 180 -3.28 -3.51 -11.15
CA SER A 180 -4.10 -2.53 -11.87
C SER A 180 -3.26 -1.38 -12.43
N ILE A 181 -2.34 -0.82 -11.65
CA ILE A 181 -1.44 0.26 -12.10
C ILE A 181 -0.56 -0.25 -13.26
N ALA A 182 -0.03 -1.48 -13.15
CA ALA A 182 0.78 -2.09 -14.19
C ALA A 182 -0.02 -2.29 -15.50
N MET A 183 -1.23 -2.83 -15.40
CA MET A 183 -2.11 -3.05 -16.54
C MET A 183 -2.49 -1.75 -17.25
N PHE A 184 -2.94 -0.74 -16.49
CA PHE A 184 -3.27 0.56 -17.06
C PHE A 184 -2.04 1.25 -17.64
N GLY A 185 -0.88 1.16 -16.99
CA GLY A 185 0.39 1.67 -17.49
C GLY A 185 0.79 1.02 -18.81
N ALA A 186 0.68 -0.30 -18.92
CA ALA A 186 0.96 -1.03 -20.16
C ALA A 186 -0.02 -0.66 -21.30
N ALA A 187 -1.32 -0.58 -20.99
CA ALA A 187 -2.33 -0.18 -21.95
C ALA A 187 -2.07 1.23 -22.50
N LEU A 188 -1.76 2.19 -21.63
CA LEU A 188 -1.43 3.55 -22.04
C LEU A 188 -0.10 3.66 -22.78
N LEU A 189 0.88 2.83 -22.44
CA LEU A 189 2.13 2.74 -23.18
C LEU A 189 1.88 2.32 -24.63
N VAL A 190 1.11 1.25 -24.84
CA VAL A 190 0.75 0.76 -26.18
C VAL A 190 -0.07 1.81 -26.92
N ALA A 191 -1.12 2.35 -26.30
CA ALA A 191 -1.96 3.38 -26.94
C ALA A 191 -1.17 4.64 -27.28
N GLY A 192 -0.26 5.07 -26.40
CA GLY A 192 0.61 6.22 -26.64
C GLY A 192 1.58 6.00 -27.80
N LEU A 193 2.21 4.82 -27.88
CA LEU A 193 3.11 4.47 -28.98
C LEU A 193 2.36 4.38 -30.32
N LEU A 194 1.16 3.80 -30.33
CA LEU A 194 0.31 3.75 -31.54
C LEU A 194 -0.10 5.16 -32.00
N ALA A 195 -0.58 5.99 -31.09
CA ALA A 195 -0.93 7.37 -31.40
C ALA A 195 0.27 8.18 -31.91
N LEU A 196 1.44 7.97 -31.31
CA LEU A 196 2.69 8.62 -31.76
C LEU A 196 3.09 8.15 -33.16
N SER A 197 2.95 6.86 -33.49
CA SER A 197 3.29 6.30 -34.81
C SER A 197 2.36 6.83 -35.91
N VAL A 198 1.06 6.92 -35.63
CA VAL A 198 0.07 7.51 -36.53
C VAL A 198 0.38 8.99 -36.75
N TRP A 199 0.60 9.74 -35.66
CA TRP A 199 0.97 11.15 -35.77
C TRP A 199 2.28 11.34 -36.58
N TRP A 200 3.26 10.46 -36.39
CA TRP A 200 4.53 10.53 -37.13
C TRP A 200 4.35 10.34 -38.63
N ALA A 201 3.41 9.45 -39.01
CA ALA A 201 3.10 9.20 -40.42
C ALA A 201 2.34 10.36 -41.07
N GLU A 202 1.35 10.92 -40.41
CA GLU A 202 0.44 11.91 -40.99
C GLU A 202 0.79 13.35 -40.62
N ARG A 203 1.40 13.59 -39.46
CA ARG A 203 1.81 14.90 -38.88
C ARG A 203 0.76 16.01 -38.90
N SER A 204 -0.50 15.67 -39.17
CA SER A 204 -1.56 16.63 -39.42
C SER A 204 -2.36 16.99 -38.15
N ASP A 205 -2.53 16.04 -37.23
CA ASP A 205 -3.41 16.21 -36.08
C ASP A 205 -2.63 16.39 -34.74
N PRO A 206 -2.63 17.60 -34.16
CA PRO A 206 -2.00 17.86 -32.90
C PRO A 206 -2.66 17.12 -31.72
N VAL A 207 -3.92 16.67 -31.85
CA VAL A 207 -4.62 15.93 -30.78
C VAL A 207 -3.95 14.59 -30.55
N LEU A 208 -3.56 13.87 -31.61
CA LEU A 208 -2.84 12.60 -31.53
C LEU A 208 -1.48 12.75 -30.82
N LEU A 209 -0.76 13.84 -31.13
CA LEU A 209 0.52 14.10 -30.46
C LEU A 209 0.33 14.32 -28.96
N TRP A 210 -0.62 15.19 -28.58
CA TRP A 210 -0.84 15.49 -27.15
C TRP A 210 -1.41 14.29 -26.40
N PHE A 211 -2.23 13.48 -27.04
CA PHE A 211 -2.67 12.19 -26.46
C PHE A 211 -1.48 11.25 -26.23
N ALA A 212 -0.60 11.10 -27.22
CA ALA A 212 0.60 10.26 -27.11
C ALA A 212 1.50 10.73 -25.96
N VAL A 213 1.78 12.03 -25.88
CA VAL A 213 2.63 12.61 -24.82
C VAL A 213 1.99 12.38 -23.45
N THR A 214 0.68 12.60 -23.31
CA THR A 214 -0.04 12.37 -22.05
C THR A 214 0.02 10.91 -21.63
N ALA A 215 -0.29 9.99 -22.55
CA ALA A 215 -0.33 8.56 -22.30
C ALA A 215 1.06 8.02 -21.92
N LEU A 216 2.10 8.41 -22.63
CA LEU A 216 3.48 8.00 -22.38
C LEU A 216 4.01 8.58 -21.06
N ALA A 217 3.71 9.84 -20.75
CA ALA A 217 4.10 10.46 -19.47
C ALA A 217 3.41 9.74 -18.30
N TRP A 218 2.13 9.39 -18.43
CA TRP A 218 1.42 8.64 -17.40
C TRP A 218 1.97 7.21 -17.24
N ALA A 219 2.24 6.51 -18.35
CA ALA A 219 2.86 5.19 -18.33
C ALA A 219 4.23 5.22 -17.67
N ALA A 220 5.04 6.23 -17.93
CA ALA A 220 6.34 6.43 -17.29
C ALA A 220 6.19 6.67 -15.78
N SER A 221 5.21 7.46 -15.36
CA SER A 221 4.93 7.69 -13.94
C SER A 221 4.46 6.42 -13.22
N ALA A 222 3.61 5.61 -13.87
CA ALA A 222 3.16 4.32 -13.36
C ALA A 222 4.33 3.33 -13.21
N TYR A 223 5.21 3.24 -14.20
CA TYR A 223 6.40 2.41 -14.16
C TYR A 223 7.34 2.82 -13.01
N LEU A 224 7.59 4.11 -12.87
CA LEU A 224 8.44 4.64 -11.82
C LEU A 224 7.85 4.38 -10.41
N LEU A 225 6.51 4.44 -10.29
CA LEU A 225 5.80 4.11 -9.06
C LEU A 225 5.94 2.63 -8.69
N LEU A 226 5.95 1.74 -9.67
CA LEU A 226 6.10 0.29 -9.49
C LEU A 226 7.55 -0.15 -9.27
N TRP A 227 8.52 0.67 -9.69
CA TRP A 227 9.93 0.37 -9.54
C TRP A 227 10.30 0.22 -8.05
N PRO A 228 10.91 -0.91 -7.65
CA PRO A 228 11.34 -1.07 -6.26
C PRO A 228 12.40 -0.02 -5.92
N PRO A 229 12.35 0.58 -4.73
CA PRO A 229 13.37 1.53 -4.31
C PRO A 229 14.70 0.80 -4.19
N ARG A 230 15.68 1.30 -4.87
CA ARG A 230 17.08 0.98 -4.61
C ARG A 230 17.66 2.10 -3.72
N ALA A 231 18.45 1.68 -2.76
CA ALA A 231 18.94 2.52 -1.66
C ALA A 231 19.80 3.72 -2.06
N ASP A 232 20.17 3.83 -3.36
CA ASP A 232 21.27 4.69 -3.75
C ASP A 232 20.96 6.20 -3.69
N ASN A 233 19.70 6.61 -3.88
CA ASN A 233 19.30 8.01 -3.70
C ASN A 233 17.77 8.19 -3.55
N PRO A 234 17.24 8.19 -2.33
CA PRO A 234 15.81 8.34 -2.07
C PRO A 234 15.25 9.70 -2.51
N HIS A 235 16.02 10.76 -2.39
CA HIS A 235 15.61 12.11 -2.79
C HIS A 235 15.43 12.23 -4.30
N LEU A 236 16.36 11.65 -5.08
CA LEU A 236 16.24 11.62 -6.54
C LEU A 236 14.98 10.87 -6.98
N ARG A 237 14.71 9.72 -6.39
CA ARG A 237 13.50 8.94 -6.71
C ARG A 237 12.23 9.74 -6.44
N GLN A 238 12.15 10.44 -5.33
CA GLN A 238 10.99 11.21 -4.99
C GLN A 238 10.81 12.43 -5.89
N LEU A 239 11.89 13.10 -6.25
CA LEU A 239 11.86 14.17 -7.24
C LEU A 239 11.35 13.65 -8.59
N LEU A 240 11.85 12.49 -9.02
CA LEU A 240 11.40 11.84 -10.25
C LEU A 240 9.91 11.46 -10.18
N LEU A 241 9.45 10.88 -9.07
CA LEU A 241 8.03 10.58 -8.86
C LEU A 241 7.18 11.84 -8.89
N PHE A 242 7.58 12.90 -8.20
CA PHE A 242 6.88 14.18 -8.22
C PHE A 242 6.82 14.74 -9.64
N THR A 243 7.96 14.82 -10.31
CA THR A 243 8.05 15.36 -11.67
C THR A 243 7.19 14.55 -12.65
N MET A 244 7.29 13.23 -12.65
CA MET A 244 6.54 12.37 -13.58
C MET A 244 5.05 12.35 -13.29
N GLN A 245 4.64 12.40 -12.01
CA GLN A 245 3.23 12.46 -11.65
C GLN A 245 2.55 13.78 -12.06
N HIS A 246 3.29 14.86 -12.18
CA HIS A 246 2.75 16.16 -12.60
C HIS A 246 2.97 16.43 -14.09
N LEU A 247 3.98 15.79 -14.69
CA LEU A 247 4.33 15.97 -16.09
C LEU A 247 3.18 15.62 -17.04
N TYR A 248 2.35 14.61 -16.74
CA TYR A 248 1.22 14.23 -17.60
C TYR A 248 0.02 15.20 -17.51
N VAL A 249 -0.09 15.95 -16.44
CA VAL A 249 -1.26 16.85 -16.22
C VAL A 249 -1.30 17.97 -17.25
N ILE A 250 -0.15 18.57 -17.55
CA ILE A 250 -0.07 19.67 -18.52
C ILE A 250 -0.44 19.20 -19.93
N PRO A 251 0.18 18.14 -20.49
CA PRO A 251 -0.25 17.57 -21.77
C PRO A 251 -1.73 17.19 -21.80
N LEU A 252 -2.29 16.70 -20.67
CA LEU A 252 -3.71 16.39 -20.57
C LEU A 252 -4.57 17.64 -20.72
N ILE A 253 -4.21 18.74 -20.03
CA ILE A 253 -4.91 20.03 -20.17
C ILE A 253 -4.82 20.53 -21.62
N VAL A 254 -3.64 20.48 -22.22
CA VAL A 254 -3.44 20.90 -23.59
C VAL A 254 -4.23 20.00 -24.56
N LEU A 255 -4.27 18.69 -24.32
CA LEU A 255 -5.10 17.75 -25.08
C LEU A 255 -6.58 18.16 -25.03
N CYS A 256 -7.12 18.43 -23.84
CA CYS A 256 -8.50 18.88 -23.66
C CYS A 256 -8.77 20.18 -24.42
N LEU A 257 -7.84 21.13 -24.37
CA LEU A 257 -7.95 22.36 -25.16
C LEU A 257 -7.97 22.10 -26.67
N ARG A 258 -7.12 21.19 -27.17
CA ARG A 258 -7.07 20.83 -28.60
C ARG A 258 -8.34 20.12 -29.07
N VAL A 259 -8.86 19.19 -28.24
CA VAL A 259 -10.16 18.54 -28.53
C VAL A 259 -11.29 19.56 -28.59
N GLY A 260 -11.26 20.57 -27.71
CA GLY A 260 -12.21 21.70 -27.73
C GLY A 260 -11.96 22.74 -28.83
N GLY A 261 -10.98 22.53 -29.72
CA GLY A 261 -10.64 23.48 -30.79
C GLY A 261 -9.91 24.74 -30.34
N ALA A 262 -9.55 24.83 -29.05
CA ALA A 262 -8.94 26.01 -28.45
C ALA A 262 -7.41 25.97 -28.49
N ARG A 263 -6.78 27.14 -28.71
CA ARG A 263 -5.32 27.30 -28.71
C ARG A 263 -4.96 28.58 -27.93
N TYR A 264 -4.69 28.44 -26.64
CA TYR A 264 -4.33 29.54 -25.77
C TYR A 264 -2.83 29.48 -25.44
N ARG A 265 -1.97 29.93 -26.39
CA ARG A 265 -0.50 29.88 -26.23
C ARG A 265 0.02 30.48 -24.92
N GLY A 266 -0.60 31.59 -24.47
CA GLY A 266 -0.23 32.22 -23.20
C GLY A 266 -0.53 31.35 -21.98
N VAL A 267 -1.68 30.68 -21.97
CA VAL A 267 -2.06 29.74 -20.90
C VAL A 267 -1.13 28.51 -20.90
N GLU A 268 -0.84 27.96 -22.07
CA GLU A 268 0.07 26.82 -22.19
C GLU A 268 1.48 27.16 -21.71
N ALA A 269 2.02 28.33 -22.11
CA ALA A 269 3.30 28.81 -21.64
C ALA A 269 3.31 29.03 -20.11
N ALA A 270 2.25 29.63 -19.58
CA ALA A 270 2.12 29.84 -18.13
C ALA A 270 2.08 28.52 -17.34
N LEU A 271 1.39 27.50 -17.84
CA LEU A 271 1.35 26.16 -17.23
C LEU A 271 2.74 25.50 -17.21
N TRP A 272 3.50 25.58 -18.31
CA TRP A 272 4.85 25.06 -18.35
C TRP A 272 5.82 25.82 -17.43
N CYS A 273 5.70 27.14 -17.38
CA CYS A 273 6.49 27.96 -16.47
C CYS A 273 6.16 27.64 -14.99
N ALA A 274 4.87 27.50 -14.66
CA ALA A 274 4.43 27.12 -13.32
C ALA A 274 4.95 25.73 -12.92
N PHE A 275 4.93 24.77 -13.85
CA PHE A 275 5.48 23.43 -13.62
C PHE A 275 6.99 23.47 -13.40
N ALA A 276 7.74 24.21 -14.23
CA ALA A 276 9.18 24.35 -14.06
C ALA A 276 9.52 25.02 -12.71
N ALA A 277 8.77 26.05 -12.31
CA ALA A 277 8.91 26.68 -11.00
C ALA A 277 8.60 25.72 -9.85
N ALA A 278 7.52 24.90 -9.97
CA ALA A 278 7.17 23.90 -8.97
C ALA A 278 8.25 22.80 -8.86
N CYS A 279 8.83 22.34 -9.96
CA CYS A 279 9.95 21.41 -9.95
C CYS A 279 11.21 21.99 -9.31
N ALA A 280 11.53 23.27 -9.60
CA ALA A 280 12.66 23.96 -8.99
C ALA A 280 12.46 24.17 -7.48
N ALA A 281 11.25 24.53 -7.06
CA ALA A 281 10.87 24.63 -5.65
C ALA A 281 10.95 23.27 -4.96
N ALA A 282 10.45 22.21 -5.58
CA ALA A 282 10.54 20.85 -5.06
C ALA A 282 11.99 20.39 -4.90
N MET A 283 12.87 20.71 -5.83
CA MET A 283 14.31 20.47 -5.71
C MET A 283 14.95 21.22 -4.54
N SER A 284 14.68 22.51 -4.42
CA SER A 284 15.26 23.34 -3.35
C SER A 284 14.80 22.92 -1.96
N LEU A 285 13.51 22.57 -1.84
CA LEU A 285 12.90 22.13 -0.58
C LEU A 285 13.26 20.69 -0.20
N SER A 286 13.52 19.79 -1.17
CA SER A 286 13.99 18.44 -0.88
C SER A 286 15.38 18.42 -0.25
N TYR A 287 16.17 19.45 -0.48
CA TYR A 287 17.46 19.64 0.20
C TYR A 287 17.32 20.30 1.59
N ALA A 288 16.26 21.06 1.84
CA ALA A 288 16.15 21.88 3.04
C ALA A 288 15.12 21.36 4.08
N HIS A 289 13.88 21.07 3.68
CA HIS A 289 12.78 20.73 4.64
C HIS A 289 11.69 19.92 3.96
N TYR A 290 11.80 18.63 4.01
CA TYR A 290 10.90 17.72 3.30
C TYR A 290 9.45 17.58 3.84
N PRO A 291 9.13 17.73 5.16
CA PRO A 291 7.78 17.48 5.68
C PRO A 291 6.71 18.41 5.12
N ALA A 292 7.02 19.69 5.01
CA ALA A 292 6.05 20.72 4.57
C ALA A 292 5.56 20.55 3.13
N LEU A 293 6.39 19.96 2.26
CA LEU A 293 6.03 19.77 0.85
C LEU A 293 5.05 18.61 0.64
N SER A 294 5.14 17.56 1.46
CA SER A 294 4.24 16.41 1.37
C SER A 294 2.80 16.78 1.73
N GLU A 295 2.61 17.69 2.68
CA GLU A 295 1.29 18.21 3.04
C GLU A 295 0.72 19.12 1.96
N ALA A 296 1.52 20.08 1.45
CA ALA A 296 1.09 20.96 0.39
C ALA A 296 0.70 20.21 -0.89
N VAL A 297 1.46 19.18 -1.26
CA VAL A 297 1.15 18.31 -2.42
C VAL A 297 -0.08 17.45 -2.17
N SER A 298 -0.30 16.97 -0.94
CA SER A 298 -1.51 16.20 -0.59
C SER A 298 -2.77 17.07 -0.62
N LEU A 299 -2.68 18.33 -0.18
CA LEU A 299 -3.75 19.31 -0.23
C LEU A 299 -4.04 19.76 -1.68
N ALA A 300 -3.01 19.93 -2.51
CA ALA A 300 -3.18 20.24 -3.92
C ALA A 300 -3.82 19.07 -4.70
N ARG A 301 -3.55 17.81 -4.32
CA ARG A 301 -4.24 16.63 -4.87
C ARG A 301 -5.71 16.58 -4.47
N LEU A 302 -6.05 16.94 -3.24
CA LEU A 302 -7.44 17.03 -2.78
C LEU A 302 -8.21 18.14 -3.50
N GLY A 303 -7.57 19.26 -3.83
CA GLY A 303 -8.18 20.36 -4.59
C GLY A 303 -8.34 20.09 -6.08
N LEU A 304 -7.63 19.10 -6.65
CA LEU A 304 -7.76 18.72 -8.06
C LEU A 304 -8.71 17.52 -8.28
N THR A 305 -9.19 16.89 -7.20
CA THR A 305 -10.13 15.76 -7.24
C THR A 305 -11.57 16.15 -6.87
N ILE A 306 -11.85 17.44 -6.70
CA ILE A 306 -13.19 18.05 -6.64
C ILE A 306 -13.46 18.76 -7.97
#